data_9968af28a923ee568254cfafaa125e19
#
_entry.id   9968af28a923ee568254cfafaa125e19
#
_cell.length_a   1.000
_cell.length_b   1.000
_cell.length_c   1.000
_cell.angle_alpha   90.00
_cell.angle_beta   90.00
_cell.angle_gamma   90.00
#
_symmetry.space_group_name_H-M   'P 1'
#
loop_
_entity.id
_entity.type
_entity.pdbx_description
1 polymer ?
#
loop_
_entity_poly.entity_id
_entity_poly.type
_entity_poly.pdbx_seq_one_letter_code
_entity_poly.pdbx_strand_id
1 'polypeptide(L)'
;LFGLLPGCMTGPLSGLAKWRPDLRREWSEDALFGPTLPEQISDLRELRDAAPELSSAEQERWSRRLSELMESSESPVLLEALVRTLAVLPTETATVALTSALTNADPDVRSAACLAWSERGGPEAAERLATLAGTDTNRDVRLTAIRELAKFPGKQTVTALGVALDDRNPAIQWRAMQSLKAVTGRDYGDSVPTWREFVSGGNPGAERRPSVAERFTGLLQF
;
A
#
# COMPACT_ATOMS: atom_id res chain seq x y z
N LEU A 1 -45.13 5.20 -21.04
CA LEU A 1 -44.29 3.99 -21.10
C LEU A 1 -42.90 4.36 -20.57
N PHE A 2 -42.73 4.27 -19.25
CA PHE A 2 -41.42 4.39 -18.61
C PHE A 2 -40.87 2.98 -18.45
N GLY A 3 -39.84 2.63 -19.19
CA GLY A 3 -39.08 1.40 -19.04
C GLY A 3 -38.25 1.46 -17.74
N LEU A 4 -38.65 0.66 -16.76
CA LEU A 4 -37.84 0.36 -15.57
C LEU A 4 -36.63 -0.47 -16.05
N LEU A 5 -35.43 0.13 -16.00
CA LEU A 5 -34.20 -0.62 -16.08
C LEU A 5 -34.05 -1.45 -14.78
N PRO A 6 -33.77 -2.75 -14.85
CA PRO A 6 -33.50 -3.53 -13.68
C PRO A 6 -32.12 -3.14 -13.13
N GLY A 7 -32.11 -2.32 -12.08
CA GLY A 7 -30.90 -2.06 -11.28
C GLY A 7 -30.38 -3.37 -10.68
N CYS A 8 -29.09 -3.60 -10.78
CA CYS A 8 -28.36 -4.78 -10.32
C CYS A 8 -28.57 -5.04 -8.82
N MET A 9 -29.52 -5.92 -8.49
CA MET A 9 -29.71 -6.46 -7.14
C MET A 9 -28.92 -7.78 -6.98
N THR A 10 -27.60 -7.73 -7.11
CA THR A 10 -26.75 -8.92 -6.98
C THR A 10 -25.63 -8.71 -5.96
N GLY A 11 -26.00 -8.41 -4.70
CA GLY A 11 -25.06 -8.40 -3.57
C GLY A 11 -25.40 -9.52 -2.57
N PRO A 12 -24.45 -9.97 -1.73
CA PRO A 12 -24.67 -11.02 -0.73
C PRO A 12 -25.79 -10.71 0.29
N LEU A 13 -26.22 -9.45 0.38
CA LEU A 13 -27.31 -9.00 1.24
C LEU A 13 -28.65 -8.81 0.52
N SER A 14 -28.71 -9.05 -0.79
CA SER A 14 -29.96 -8.92 -1.59
C SER A 14 -31.11 -9.81 -1.07
N GLY A 15 -30.80 -10.90 -0.38
CA GLY A 15 -31.77 -11.77 0.28
C GLY A 15 -32.48 -11.13 1.50
N LEU A 16 -31.82 -10.21 2.20
CA LEU A 16 -32.39 -9.56 3.39
C LEU A 16 -33.45 -8.52 3.04
N ALA A 17 -33.37 -7.90 1.87
CA ALA A 17 -34.36 -6.93 1.39
C ALA A 17 -35.75 -7.51 1.21
N LYS A 18 -35.89 -8.85 1.10
CA LYS A 18 -37.19 -9.52 1.04
C LYS A 18 -37.93 -9.58 2.39
N TRP A 19 -37.18 -9.48 3.48
CA TRP A 19 -37.71 -9.63 4.86
C TRP A 19 -37.92 -8.28 5.59
N ARG A 20 -37.43 -7.18 5.04
CA ARG A 20 -37.50 -5.85 5.63
C ARG A 20 -37.94 -4.82 4.57
N PRO A 21 -39.25 -4.71 4.30
CA PRO A 21 -39.77 -3.75 3.31
C PRO A 21 -39.51 -2.28 3.68
N ASP A 22 -39.32 -1.95 4.96
CA ASP A 22 -38.88 -0.68 5.49
C ASP A 22 -37.47 -0.30 4.95
N LEU A 23 -36.53 -1.23 4.96
CA LEU A 23 -35.18 -0.99 4.41
C LEU A 23 -35.21 -0.77 2.89
N ARG A 24 -36.13 -1.40 2.17
CA ARG A 24 -36.28 -1.16 0.73
C ARG A 24 -36.70 0.25 0.41
N ARG A 25 -37.52 0.84 1.26
CA ARG A 25 -37.99 2.22 1.09
C ARG A 25 -36.87 3.21 1.39
N GLU A 26 -36.14 3.02 2.49
CA GLU A 26 -34.97 3.81 2.85
C GLU A 26 -33.90 3.74 1.75
N TRP A 27 -33.56 2.54 1.26
CA TRP A 27 -32.57 2.38 0.18
C TRP A 27 -33.00 2.96 -1.17
N SER A 28 -34.31 2.99 -1.46
CA SER A 28 -34.81 3.66 -2.66
C SER A 28 -34.83 5.18 -2.53
N GLU A 29 -34.95 5.70 -1.34
CA GLU A 29 -34.84 7.12 -1.03
C GLU A 29 -33.35 7.54 -1.06
N ASP A 30 -32.44 6.73 -0.53
CA ASP A 30 -30.99 6.94 -0.60
C ASP A 30 -30.46 6.94 -2.04
N ALA A 31 -31.02 6.10 -2.92
CA ALA A 31 -30.68 6.08 -4.34
C ALA A 31 -30.93 7.42 -5.07
N LEU A 32 -31.78 8.28 -4.51
CA LEU A 32 -32.00 9.65 -5.01
C LEU A 32 -30.81 10.59 -4.73
N PHE A 33 -29.96 10.23 -3.76
CA PHE A 33 -28.78 11.01 -3.37
C PHE A 33 -27.47 10.54 -4.04
N GLY A 34 -27.55 9.56 -4.95
CA GLY A 34 -26.40 8.97 -5.63
C GLY A 34 -25.87 7.68 -4.99
N PRO A 35 -24.81 7.08 -5.54
CA PRO A 35 -24.28 5.82 -5.03
C PRO A 35 -23.69 5.98 -3.63
N THR A 36 -24.04 5.04 -2.75
CA THR A 36 -23.47 4.96 -1.40
C THR A 36 -21.95 4.67 -1.43
N LEU A 37 -21.23 4.99 -0.36
CA LEU A 37 -19.80 4.72 -0.27
C LEU A 37 -19.43 3.22 -0.53
N PRO A 38 -20.16 2.22 0.00
CA PRO A 38 -19.90 0.81 -0.34
C PRO A 38 -20.10 0.50 -1.82
N GLU A 39 -21.09 1.10 -2.47
CA GLU A 39 -21.33 0.94 -3.92
C GLU A 39 -20.20 1.58 -4.73
N GLN A 40 -19.80 2.79 -4.40
CA GLN A 40 -18.64 3.45 -5.03
C GLN A 40 -17.37 2.61 -4.93
N ILE A 41 -17.09 2.02 -3.76
CA ILE A 41 -15.94 1.13 -3.57
C ILE A 41 -16.07 -0.15 -4.40
N SER A 42 -17.29 -0.69 -4.53
CA SER A 42 -17.55 -1.86 -5.38
C SER A 42 -17.30 -1.54 -6.85
N ASP A 43 -17.81 -0.43 -7.34
CA ASP A 43 -17.62 0.04 -8.72
C ASP A 43 -16.13 0.28 -9.04
N LEU A 44 -15.40 0.88 -8.10
CA LEU A 44 -13.94 1.08 -8.23
C LEU A 44 -13.19 -0.25 -8.28
N ARG A 45 -13.64 -1.26 -7.55
CA ARG A 45 -13.04 -2.60 -7.61
C ARG A 45 -13.31 -3.27 -8.96
N GLU A 46 -14.54 -3.19 -9.44
CA GLU A 46 -14.91 -3.71 -10.77
C GLU A 46 -14.10 -3.01 -11.88
N LEU A 47 -13.96 -1.68 -11.81
CA LEU A 47 -13.13 -0.92 -12.74
C LEU A 47 -11.65 -1.37 -12.69
N ARG A 48 -11.11 -1.59 -11.51
CA ARG A 48 -9.73 -2.06 -11.34
C ARG A 48 -9.51 -3.43 -11.97
N ASP A 49 -10.48 -4.34 -11.80
CA ASP A 49 -10.42 -5.68 -12.36
C ASP A 49 -10.57 -5.66 -13.90
N ALA A 50 -11.34 -4.71 -14.44
CA ALA A 50 -11.50 -4.50 -15.87
C ALA A 50 -10.38 -3.67 -16.54
N ALA A 51 -9.56 -2.98 -15.76
CA ALA A 51 -8.55 -2.04 -16.25
C ALA A 51 -7.59 -2.61 -17.32
N PRO A 52 -7.13 -3.89 -17.25
CA PRO A 52 -6.27 -4.49 -18.26
C PRO A 52 -6.92 -4.61 -19.65
N GLU A 53 -8.25 -4.70 -19.70
CA GLU A 53 -9.01 -4.85 -20.96
C GLU A 53 -9.39 -3.51 -21.59
N LEU A 54 -9.18 -2.40 -20.90
CA LEU A 54 -9.51 -1.07 -21.37
C LEU A 54 -8.51 -0.59 -22.43
N SER A 55 -9.02 0.08 -23.47
CA SER A 55 -8.17 0.81 -24.40
C SER A 55 -7.44 1.97 -23.71
N SER A 56 -6.30 2.40 -24.27
CA SER A 56 -5.53 3.52 -23.72
C SER A 56 -6.35 4.81 -23.57
N ALA A 57 -7.29 5.05 -24.49
CA ALA A 57 -8.18 6.21 -24.42
C ALA A 57 -9.19 6.11 -23.27
N GLU A 58 -9.66 4.91 -22.96
CA GLU A 58 -10.55 4.66 -21.81
C GLU A 58 -9.79 4.75 -20.50
N GLN A 59 -8.59 4.16 -20.43
CA GLN A 59 -7.71 4.27 -19.26
C GLN A 59 -7.42 5.73 -18.93
N GLU A 60 -7.09 6.56 -19.91
CA GLU A 60 -6.85 7.99 -19.72
C GLU A 60 -8.13 8.75 -19.29
N ARG A 61 -9.28 8.42 -19.87
CA ARG A 61 -10.57 9.00 -19.45
C ARG A 61 -10.92 8.66 -18.00
N TRP A 62 -10.72 7.40 -17.61
CA TRP A 62 -10.92 6.97 -16.23
C TRP A 62 -9.91 7.62 -15.27
N SER A 63 -8.65 7.71 -15.64
CA SER A 63 -7.63 8.36 -14.83
C SER A 63 -7.99 9.80 -14.51
N ARG A 64 -8.45 10.58 -15.51
CA ARG A 64 -8.94 11.95 -15.29
C ARG A 64 -10.13 11.99 -14.34
N ARG A 65 -11.12 11.14 -14.57
CA ARG A 65 -12.31 11.10 -13.76
C ARG A 65 -12.03 10.76 -12.30
N LEU A 66 -11.14 9.76 -12.07
CA LEU A 66 -10.73 9.35 -10.72
C LEU A 66 -9.89 10.42 -10.04
N SER A 67 -9.03 11.13 -10.78
CA SER A 67 -8.24 12.24 -10.25
C SER A 67 -9.13 13.41 -9.81
N GLU A 68 -10.12 13.79 -10.62
CA GLU A 68 -11.12 14.81 -10.25
C GLU A 68 -11.89 14.41 -8.98
N LEU A 69 -12.25 13.14 -8.86
CA LEU A 69 -12.94 12.62 -7.67
C LEU A 69 -12.04 12.64 -6.43
N MET A 70 -10.74 12.34 -6.59
CA MET A 70 -9.77 12.46 -5.50
C MET A 70 -9.64 13.90 -4.98
N GLU A 71 -9.65 14.89 -5.86
CA GLU A 71 -9.55 16.31 -5.48
C GLU A 71 -10.77 16.80 -4.72
N SER A 72 -11.94 16.24 -5.01
CA SER A 72 -13.23 16.64 -4.41
C SER A 72 -13.63 15.80 -3.20
N SER A 73 -12.97 14.69 -2.93
CA SER A 73 -13.34 13.77 -1.84
C SER A 73 -12.62 14.11 -0.54
N GLU A 74 -13.38 14.13 0.57
CA GLU A 74 -12.85 14.23 1.92
C GLU A 74 -12.83 12.86 2.66
N SER A 75 -13.35 11.80 2.05
CA SER A 75 -13.43 10.47 2.66
C SER A 75 -12.12 9.71 2.49
N PRO A 76 -11.34 9.43 3.56
CA PRO A 76 -10.10 8.67 3.45
C PRO A 76 -10.31 7.28 2.84
N VAL A 77 -11.41 6.63 3.18
CA VAL A 77 -11.75 5.28 2.67
C VAL A 77 -11.99 5.31 1.15
N LEU A 78 -12.66 6.35 0.65
CA LEU A 78 -12.85 6.53 -0.79
C LEU A 78 -11.51 6.89 -1.47
N LEU A 79 -10.73 7.78 -0.87
CA LEU A 79 -9.40 8.15 -1.37
C LEU A 79 -8.47 6.94 -1.49
N GLU A 80 -8.44 6.04 -0.49
CA GLU A 80 -7.70 4.79 -0.59
C GLU A 80 -8.15 3.92 -1.77
N ALA A 81 -9.47 3.78 -1.98
CA ALA A 81 -10.01 2.98 -3.07
C ALA A 81 -9.65 3.59 -4.44
N LEU A 82 -9.71 4.93 -4.55
CA LEU A 82 -9.31 5.67 -5.75
C LEU A 82 -7.81 5.48 -6.05
N VAL A 83 -6.95 5.63 -5.05
CA VAL A 83 -5.50 5.41 -5.17
C VAL A 83 -5.20 3.99 -5.67
N ARG A 84 -5.85 2.98 -5.10
CA ARG A 84 -5.67 1.59 -5.53
C ARG A 84 -6.16 1.34 -6.97
N THR A 85 -7.20 2.04 -7.40
CA THR A 85 -7.71 1.92 -8.77
C THR A 85 -6.80 2.64 -9.76
N LEU A 86 -6.28 3.82 -9.40
CA LEU A 86 -5.30 4.53 -10.23
C LEU A 86 -3.98 3.78 -10.38
N ALA A 87 -3.62 2.92 -9.42
CA ALA A 87 -2.39 2.11 -9.49
C ALA A 87 -2.31 1.24 -10.74
N VAL A 88 -3.44 0.67 -11.18
CA VAL A 88 -3.51 -0.24 -12.32
C VAL A 88 -3.71 0.47 -13.66
N LEU A 89 -3.88 1.79 -13.68
CA LEU A 89 -4.03 2.59 -14.91
C LEU A 89 -2.66 3.18 -15.32
N PRO A 90 -2.03 2.69 -16.41
CA PRO A 90 -0.67 3.08 -16.80
C PRO A 90 -0.65 4.41 -17.57
N THR A 91 -1.25 5.46 -17.00
CA THR A 91 -1.37 6.77 -17.60
C THR A 91 -0.56 7.81 -16.82
N GLU A 92 -0.17 8.90 -17.51
CA GLU A 92 0.51 10.03 -16.88
C GLU A 92 -0.39 10.71 -15.84
N THR A 93 -1.66 10.89 -16.16
CA THR A 93 -2.66 11.47 -15.25
C THR A 93 -2.74 10.66 -13.93
N ALA A 94 -2.77 9.33 -14.02
CA ALA A 94 -2.74 8.48 -12.82
C ALA A 94 -1.41 8.61 -12.07
N THR A 95 -0.28 8.75 -12.76
CA THR A 95 1.04 8.96 -12.14
C THR A 95 1.07 10.24 -11.32
N VAL A 96 0.56 11.34 -11.86
CA VAL A 96 0.44 12.62 -11.15
C VAL A 96 -0.45 12.50 -9.91
N ALA A 97 -1.62 11.89 -10.05
CA ALA A 97 -2.55 11.69 -8.93
C ALA A 97 -1.95 10.82 -7.83
N LEU A 98 -1.28 9.71 -8.17
CA LEU A 98 -0.59 8.86 -7.20
C LEU A 98 0.57 9.58 -6.50
N THR A 99 1.26 10.46 -7.23
CA THR A 99 2.32 11.29 -6.63
C THR A 99 1.76 12.26 -5.60
N SER A 100 0.64 12.92 -5.92
CA SER A 100 -0.07 13.79 -4.97
C SER A 100 -0.53 13.02 -3.73
N ALA A 101 -1.02 11.79 -3.89
CA ALA A 101 -1.46 10.95 -2.78
C ALA A 101 -0.35 10.64 -1.75
N LEU A 102 0.94 10.65 -2.14
CA LEU A 102 2.06 10.47 -1.20
C LEU A 102 2.22 11.61 -0.19
N THR A 103 1.60 12.75 -0.46
CA THR A 103 1.62 13.93 0.42
C THR A 103 0.27 14.24 1.05
N ASN A 104 -0.70 13.34 0.94
CA ASN A 104 -2.02 13.52 1.51
C ASN A 104 -1.94 13.72 3.04
N ALA A 105 -2.86 14.50 3.60
CA ALA A 105 -2.92 14.75 5.05
C ALA A 105 -3.17 13.46 5.85
N ASP A 106 -3.99 12.55 5.31
CA ASP A 106 -4.32 11.29 5.94
C ASP A 106 -3.21 10.23 5.74
N PRO A 107 -2.69 9.62 6.81
CA PRO A 107 -1.62 8.64 6.72
C PRO A 107 -2.05 7.32 6.05
N ASP A 108 -3.34 6.96 6.10
CA ASP A 108 -3.84 5.74 5.46
C ASP A 108 -3.86 5.91 3.95
N VAL A 109 -4.20 7.11 3.45
CA VAL A 109 -4.09 7.46 2.02
C VAL A 109 -2.62 7.44 1.57
N ARG A 110 -1.69 7.98 2.37
CA ARG A 110 -0.26 7.91 2.04
C ARG A 110 0.27 6.46 2.03
N SER A 111 -0.20 5.63 2.97
CA SER A 111 0.12 4.20 2.99
C SER A 111 -0.43 3.47 1.75
N ALA A 112 -1.66 3.78 1.34
CA ALA A 112 -2.24 3.26 0.11
C ALA A 112 -1.43 3.70 -1.12
N ALA A 113 -0.94 4.93 -1.15
CA ALA A 113 -0.06 5.42 -2.22
C ALA A 113 1.29 4.68 -2.26
N CYS A 114 1.87 4.31 -1.11
CA CYS A 114 3.06 3.45 -1.08
C CYS A 114 2.79 2.08 -1.74
N LEU A 115 1.64 1.46 -1.45
CA LEU A 115 1.24 0.20 -2.06
C LEU A 115 1.03 0.36 -3.57
N ALA A 116 0.35 1.41 -3.99
CA ALA A 116 0.09 1.73 -5.39
C ALA A 116 1.40 1.93 -6.19
N TRP A 117 2.35 2.66 -5.65
CA TRP A 117 3.67 2.84 -6.26
C TRP A 117 4.46 1.53 -6.31
N SER A 118 4.38 0.72 -5.26
CA SER A 118 4.99 -0.60 -5.25
C SER A 118 4.41 -1.52 -6.33
N GLU A 119 3.11 -1.47 -6.56
CA GLU A 119 2.41 -2.25 -7.59
C GLU A 119 2.79 -1.79 -9.01
N ARG A 120 2.94 -0.50 -9.23
CA ARG A 120 3.42 0.06 -10.50
C ARG A 120 4.84 -0.35 -10.84
N GLY A 121 5.69 -0.46 -9.84
CA GLY A 121 7.08 -0.87 -10.02
C GLY A 121 7.97 0.22 -10.61
N GLY A 122 9.15 -0.20 -11.03
CA GLY A 122 10.15 0.67 -11.66
C GLY A 122 11.02 1.49 -10.69
N PRO A 123 12.03 2.19 -11.22
CA PRO A 123 13.00 2.93 -10.40
C PRO A 123 12.36 4.12 -9.68
N GLU A 124 11.38 4.78 -10.29
CA GLU A 124 10.65 5.89 -9.70
C GLU A 124 9.88 5.46 -8.45
N ALA A 125 9.26 4.28 -8.47
CA ALA A 125 8.58 3.72 -7.30
C ALA A 125 9.56 3.51 -6.14
N ALA A 126 10.74 2.96 -6.41
CA ALA A 126 11.77 2.77 -5.39
C ALA A 126 12.23 4.09 -4.76
N GLU A 127 12.40 5.14 -5.57
CA GLU A 127 12.80 6.47 -5.10
C GLU A 127 11.75 7.10 -4.18
N ARG A 128 10.48 7.06 -4.59
CA ARG A 128 9.37 7.60 -3.81
C ARG A 128 9.19 6.84 -2.50
N LEU A 129 9.25 5.51 -2.53
CA LEU A 129 9.21 4.69 -1.33
C LEU A 129 10.40 4.95 -0.40
N ALA A 130 11.61 5.11 -0.94
CA ALA A 130 12.79 5.46 -0.16
C ALA A 130 12.62 6.81 0.56
N THR A 131 12.04 7.79 -0.11
CA THR A 131 11.74 9.10 0.48
C THR A 131 10.77 8.94 1.67
N LEU A 132 9.64 8.29 1.50
CA LEU A 132 8.67 8.12 2.59
C LEU A 132 9.21 7.26 3.74
N ALA A 133 10.00 6.24 3.42
CA ALA A 133 10.65 5.40 4.43
C ALA A 133 11.53 6.21 5.40
N GLY A 134 12.18 7.27 4.90
CA GLY A 134 13.06 8.11 5.71
C GLY A 134 12.42 9.36 6.30
N THR A 135 11.35 9.89 5.69
CA THR A 135 10.87 11.24 5.99
C THR A 135 9.42 11.35 6.49
N ASP A 136 8.58 10.32 6.30
CA ASP A 136 7.20 10.43 6.73
C ASP A 136 7.08 10.56 8.24
N THR A 137 6.23 11.46 8.69
CA THR A 137 6.01 11.70 10.12
C THR A 137 5.27 10.55 10.79
N ASN A 138 4.42 9.85 10.05
CA ASN A 138 3.67 8.71 10.57
C ASN A 138 4.51 7.43 10.50
N ARG A 139 4.61 6.73 11.62
CA ARG A 139 5.37 5.48 11.75
C ARG A 139 4.86 4.39 10.82
N ASP A 140 3.55 4.26 10.65
CA ASP A 140 2.95 3.14 9.91
C ASP A 140 3.12 3.35 8.39
N VAL A 141 3.15 4.60 7.94
CA VAL A 141 3.56 4.95 6.57
C VAL A 141 5.02 4.56 6.33
N ARG A 142 5.95 4.93 7.26
CA ARG A 142 7.36 4.51 7.14
C ARG A 142 7.50 2.98 7.10
N LEU A 143 6.79 2.26 7.98
CA LEU A 143 6.80 0.77 7.97
C LEU A 143 6.30 0.19 6.65
N THR A 144 5.23 0.76 6.08
CA THR A 144 4.71 0.36 4.78
C THR A 144 5.72 0.62 3.68
N ALA A 145 6.28 1.82 3.62
CA ALA A 145 7.30 2.19 2.62
C ALA A 145 8.53 1.28 2.68
N ILE A 146 9.07 1.00 3.88
CA ILE A 146 10.21 0.09 4.08
C ILE A 146 9.89 -1.33 3.62
N ARG A 147 8.68 -1.82 3.92
CA ARG A 147 8.24 -3.15 3.47
C ARG A 147 8.14 -3.23 1.96
N GLU A 148 7.52 -2.24 1.34
CA GLU A 148 7.33 -2.22 -0.10
C GLU A 148 8.65 -2.00 -0.84
N LEU A 149 9.56 -1.18 -0.29
CA LEU A 149 10.89 -0.95 -0.84
C LEU A 149 11.71 -2.25 -0.96
N ALA A 150 11.47 -3.23 -0.12
CA ALA A 150 12.13 -4.54 -0.19
C ALA A 150 11.85 -5.33 -1.49
N LYS A 151 10.86 -4.92 -2.29
CA LYS A 151 10.57 -5.52 -3.60
C LYS A 151 11.48 -4.99 -4.71
N PHE A 152 12.26 -3.96 -4.45
CA PHE A 152 13.13 -3.28 -5.42
C PHE A 152 14.61 -3.54 -5.10
N PRO A 153 15.21 -4.62 -5.65
CA PRO A 153 16.61 -4.91 -5.36
C PRO A 153 17.53 -3.85 -5.98
N GLY A 154 18.59 -3.51 -5.27
CA GLY A 154 19.60 -2.58 -5.77
C GLY A 154 20.31 -1.80 -4.67
N LYS A 155 21.41 -1.14 -5.05
CA LYS A 155 22.25 -0.38 -4.11
C LYS A 155 21.47 0.79 -3.46
N GLN A 156 20.63 1.47 -4.23
CA GLN A 156 19.81 2.58 -3.75
C GLN A 156 18.87 2.12 -2.63
N THR A 157 18.20 0.99 -2.81
CA THR A 157 17.34 0.38 -1.79
C THR A 157 18.11 0.02 -0.53
N VAL A 158 19.27 -0.61 -0.67
CA VAL A 158 20.12 -0.95 0.48
C VAL A 158 20.52 0.32 1.25
N THR A 159 20.88 1.39 0.55
CA THR A 159 21.21 2.67 1.18
C THR A 159 20.01 3.27 1.91
N ALA A 160 18.83 3.28 1.29
CA ALA A 160 17.62 3.83 1.91
C ALA A 160 17.17 3.01 3.15
N LEU A 161 17.25 1.69 3.07
CA LEU A 161 17.00 0.81 4.21
C LEU A 161 18.04 1.00 5.32
N GLY A 162 19.29 1.33 4.94
CA GLY A 162 20.33 1.69 5.90
C GLY A 162 19.98 2.93 6.73
N VAL A 163 19.40 3.95 6.12
CA VAL A 163 18.90 5.14 6.84
C VAL A 163 17.82 4.75 7.86
N ALA A 164 16.94 3.81 7.52
CA ALA A 164 15.90 3.32 8.42
C ALA A 164 16.45 2.55 9.65
N LEU A 165 17.69 2.03 9.59
CA LEU A 165 18.37 1.46 10.77
C LEU A 165 18.69 2.50 11.83
N ASP A 166 18.72 3.79 11.47
CA ASP A 166 19.00 4.90 12.38
C ASP A 166 17.72 5.51 12.98
N ASP A 167 16.54 4.99 12.62
CA ASP A 167 15.29 5.44 13.22
C ASP A 167 15.28 5.15 14.73
N ARG A 168 14.66 6.07 15.48
CA ARG A 168 14.52 5.92 16.95
C ARG A 168 13.53 4.82 17.35
N ASN A 169 12.68 4.39 16.44
CA ASN A 169 11.67 3.37 16.68
C ASN A 169 12.22 1.97 16.39
N PRO A 170 12.31 1.08 17.40
CA PRO A 170 12.83 -0.28 17.21
C PRO A 170 12.06 -1.11 16.16
N ALA A 171 10.74 -0.84 15.97
CA ALA A 171 9.95 -1.53 14.95
C ALA A 171 10.39 -1.15 13.53
N ILE A 172 10.79 0.11 13.30
CA ILE A 172 11.36 0.58 12.04
C ILE A 172 12.71 -0.09 11.80
N GLN A 173 13.61 -0.08 12.80
CA GLN A 173 14.91 -0.75 12.70
C GLN A 173 14.75 -2.23 12.38
N TRP A 174 13.85 -2.91 13.08
CA TRP A 174 13.58 -4.33 12.83
C TRP A 174 13.06 -4.57 11.41
N ARG A 175 12.09 -3.76 10.97
CA ARG A 175 11.57 -3.86 9.60
C ARG A 175 12.65 -3.61 8.55
N ALA A 176 13.53 -2.65 8.78
CA ALA A 176 14.66 -2.37 7.89
C ALA A 176 15.61 -3.56 7.78
N MET A 177 15.95 -4.22 8.90
CA MET A 177 16.78 -5.44 8.89
C MET A 177 16.12 -6.57 8.11
N GLN A 178 14.81 -6.82 8.30
CA GLN A 178 14.08 -7.83 7.52
C GLN A 178 14.04 -7.50 6.03
N SER A 179 13.87 -6.24 5.67
CA SER A 179 13.88 -5.77 4.28
C SER A 179 15.29 -5.89 3.67
N LEU A 180 16.34 -5.54 4.40
CA LEU A 180 17.75 -5.73 3.97
C LEU A 180 18.05 -7.20 3.74
N LYS A 181 17.61 -8.09 4.63
CA LYS A 181 17.73 -9.52 4.46
C LYS A 181 17.07 -10.01 3.17
N ALA A 182 15.83 -9.56 2.91
CA ALA A 182 15.09 -9.91 1.70
C ALA A 182 15.79 -9.43 0.41
N VAL A 183 16.27 -8.20 0.40
CA VAL A 183 16.91 -7.56 -0.77
C VAL A 183 18.29 -8.14 -1.07
N THR A 184 19.08 -8.46 -0.03
CA THR A 184 20.49 -8.86 -0.18
C THR A 184 20.71 -10.37 -0.14
N GLY A 185 19.72 -11.13 0.36
CA GLY A 185 19.86 -12.57 0.63
C GLY A 185 20.82 -12.88 1.79
N ARG A 186 21.33 -11.87 2.51
CA ARG A 186 22.25 -12.04 3.64
C ARG A 186 21.49 -12.10 4.95
N ASP A 187 22.03 -12.80 5.93
CA ASP A 187 21.47 -12.89 7.27
C ASP A 187 22.55 -12.57 8.31
N TYR A 188 22.48 -11.38 8.85
CA TYR A 188 23.34 -10.93 9.95
C TYR A 188 22.62 -10.94 11.31
N GLY A 189 21.50 -11.67 11.43
CA GLY A 189 20.70 -11.73 12.65
C GLY A 189 19.93 -10.42 12.90
N ASP A 190 19.63 -10.19 14.19
CA ASP A 190 18.83 -9.05 14.63
C ASP A 190 19.73 -7.93 15.23
N SER A 191 20.99 -7.86 14.80
CA SER A 191 21.98 -6.87 15.27
C SER A 191 21.99 -5.64 14.36
N VAL A 192 21.41 -4.53 14.82
CA VAL A 192 21.43 -3.24 14.11
C VAL A 192 22.87 -2.78 13.80
N PRO A 193 23.85 -2.86 14.74
CA PRO A 193 25.24 -2.47 14.45
C PRO A 193 25.83 -3.27 13.30
N THR A 194 25.59 -4.58 13.23
CA THR A 194 26.11 -5.47 12.19
C THR A 194 25.54 -5.10 10.82
N TRP A 195 24.24 -4.80 10.74
CA TRP A 195 23.61 -4.34 9.52
C TRP A 195 24.11 -2.96 9.07
N ARG A 196 24.38 -2.03 10.02
CA ARG A 196 25.00 -0.73 9.72
C ARG A 196 26.40 -0.89 9.14
N GLU A 197 27.23 -1.77 9.70
CA GLU A 197 28.53 -2.08 9.15
C GLU A 197 28.43 -2.58 7.70
N PHE A 198 27.50 -3.51 7.44
CA PHE A 198 27.25 -4.00 6.08
C PHE A 198 26.85 -2.88 5.11
N VAL A 199 25.89 -2.04 5.48
CA VAL A 199 25.40 -0.93 4.63
C VAL A 199 26.49 0.09 4.35
N SER A 200 27.40 0.34 5.32
CA SER A 200 28.56 1.24 5.13
C SER A 200 29.69 0.63 4.29
N GLY A 201 29.50 -0.58 3.76
CA GLY A 201 30.47 -1.26 2.90
C GLY A 201 31.43 -2.20 3.63
N GLY A 202 31.22 -2.43 4.92
CA GLY A 202 31.91 -3.44 5.69
C GLY A 202 31.50 -4.87 5.27
N ASN A 203 32.21 -5.86 5.76
CA ASN A 203 31.89 -7.26 5.54
C ASN A 203 31.77 -7.98 6.90
N PRO A 204 30.68 -7.71 7.65
CA PRO A 204 30.48 -8.37 8.94
C PRO A 204 30.35 -9.87 8.75
N GLY A 205 30.96 -10.64 9.63
CA GLY A 205 30.74 -12.09 9.68
C GLY A 205 29.27 -12.39 9.93
N ALA A 206 28.74 -13.46 9.31
CA ALA A 206 27.40 -13.91 9.62
C ALA A 206 27.30 -14.20 11.12
N GLU A 207 26.39 -13.52 11.83
CA GLU A 207 26.12 -13.86 13.24
C GLU A 207 25.65 -15.31 13.31
N ARG A 208 26.51 -16.15 13.85
CA ARG A 208 26.19 -17.55 14.11
C ARG A 208 25.18 -17.56 15.23
N ARG A 209 23.89 -17.71 14.90
CA ARG A 209 22.89 -17.99 15.95
C ARG A 209 23.31 -19.28 16.64
N PRO A 210 23.62 -19.26 17.96
CA PRO A 210 23.95 -20.49 18.65
C PRO A 210 22.76 -21.45 18.49
N SER A 211 23.06 -22.68 18.12
CA SER A 211 22.06 -23.73 17.98
C SER A 211 21.32 -23.90 19.31
N VAL A 212 20.10 -24.47 19.27
CA VAL A 212 19.35 -24.76 20.51
C VAL A 212 20.22 -25.55 21.48
N ALA A 213 21.04 -26.49 20.97
CA ALA A 213 21.99 -27.28 21.77
C ALA A 213 23.07 -26.41 22.45
N GLU A 214 23.65 -25.42 21.73
CA GLU A 214 24.66 -24.50 22.30
C GLU A 214 24.07 -23.58 23.38
N ARG A 215 22.79 -23.19 23.26
CA ARG A 215 22.10 -22.41 24.32
C ARG A 215 21.86 -23.25 25.57
N PHE A 216 21.54 -24.53 25.42
CA PHE A 216 21.34 -25.42 26.57
C PHE A 216 22.65 -25.82 27.24
N THR A 217 23.76 -26.00 26.51
CA THR A 217 25.08 -26.26 27.11
C THR A 217 25.60 -25.08 27.92
N GLY A 218 25.32 -23.83 27.54
CA GLY A 218 25.65 -22.64 28.33
C GLY A 218 24.88 -22.53 29.65
N LEU A 219 23.69 -23.13 29.75
CA LEU A 219 22.88 -23.17 30.99
C LEU A 219 23.32 -24.25 31.98
N LEU A 220 24.12 -25.22 31.53
CA LEU A 220 24.58 -26.35 32.38
C LEU A 220 26.01 -26.15 32.94
N GLN A 221 26.61 -24.99 32.71
CA GLN A 221 27.96 -24.66 33.22
C GLN A 221 27.94 -23.79 34.47
N PHE A 222 26.86 -23.88 35.31
CA PHE A 222 26.80 -23.29 36.64
C PHE A 222 26.76 -24.39 37.72
#